data_891e0a010ec042825362f5f23bcd8102
#
_entry.id   891e0a010ec042825362f5f23bcd8102
#
_cell.length_a   1.000
_cell.length_b   1.000
_cell.length_c   1.000
_cell.angle_alpha   90.00
_cell.angle_beta   90.00
_cell.angle_gamma   90.00
#
_symmetry.space_group_name_H-M   'P 1'
#
loop_
_entity.id
_entity.type
_entity.pdbx_description
1 polymer ?
#
loop_
_entity_poly.entity_id
_entity_poly.type
_entity_poly.pdbx_seq_one_letter_code
_entity_poly.pdbx_strand_id
1 'polypeptide(L)'
;MRRGTLQTTITVYNEDCAAGEDTLFHKAPEWLEPLEPPLVALDLTPGRGAFVPYFTLGGLDTLPTGEVVNAQREIIPGLFAAGRTACGVVRRAEGYSSGMSVGDATFSGRLAGRQAAARLRD
;
A
#
# COMPACT_ATOMS: atom_id res chain seq x y z
N MET A 1 17.19 15.03 10.29
CA MET A 1 17.48 15.41 8.90
C MET A 1 18.70 16.33 8.87
N ARG A 2 19.62 16.15 7.92
CA ARG A 2 20.77 17.05 7.78
C ARG A 2 20.31 18.43 7.31
N ARG A 3 21.02 19.50 7.76
CA ARG A 3 20.72 20.87 7.37
C ARG A 3 20.82 21.01 5.84
N GLY A 4 19.86 21.62 5.18
CA GLY A 4 19.83 21.79 3.73
C GLY A 4 19.16 20.67 2.93
N THR A 5 18.96 19.47 3.50
CA THR A 5 18.35 18.34 2.78
C THR A 5 16.95 18.68 2.27
N LEU A 6 16.12 19.33 3.09
CA LEU A 6 14.75 19.68 2.69
C LEU A 6 14.73 20.66 1.52
N GLN A 7 15.57 21.70 1.58
CA GLN A 7 15.69 22.68 0.49
C GLN A 7 16.11 22.02 -0.81
N THR A 8 17.12 21.16 -0.76
CA THR A 8 17.57 20.41 -1.94
C THR A 8 16.45 19.54 -2.50
N THR A 9 15.71 18.82 -1.64
CA THR A 9 14.60 17.96 -2.07
C THR A 9 13.51 18.76 -2.75
N ILE A 10 13.11 19.92 -2.19
CA ILE A 10 12.09 20.79 -2.80
C ILE A 10 12.58 21.36 -4.12
N THR A 11 13.84 21.78 -4.19
CA THR A 11 14.41 22.31 -5.44
C THR A 11 14.38 21.27 -6.55
N VAL A 12 14.90 20.08 -6.30
CA VAL A 12 14.89 18.97 -7.30
C VAL A 12 13.47 18.63 -7.72
N TYR A 13 12.54 18.48 -6.74
CA TYR A 13 11.15 18.18 -7.05
C TYR A 13 10.49 19.27 -7.92
N ASN A 14 10.76 20.55 -7.66
CA ASN A 14 10.21 21.65 -8.45
C ASN A 14 10.83 21.72 -9.86
N GLU A 15 12.11 21.37 -10.01
CA GLU A 15 12.75 21.22 -11.31
C GLU A 15 12.11 20.05 -12.10
N ASP A 16 11.85 18.92 -11.45
CA ASP A 16 11.15 17.78 -12.02
C ASP A 16 9.71 18.15 -12.44
N CYS A 17 8.98 18.91 -11.62
CA CYS A 17 7.65 19.41 -11.98
C CYS A 17 7.71 20.27 -13.24
N ALA A 18 8.70 21.15 -13.36
CA ALA A 18 8.87 22.00 -14.55
C ALA A 18 9.26 21.19 -15.80
N ALA A 19 9.97 20.07 -15.62
CA ALA A 19 10.31 19.14 -16.69
C ALA A 19 9.16 18.19 -17.05
N GLY A 20 8.13 18.07 -16.21
CA GLY A 20 7.00 17.16 -16.39
C GLY A 20 7.32 15.69 -16.08
N GLU A 21 8.41 15.43 -15.36
CA GLU A 21 8.87 14.07 -15.02
C GLU A 21 9.46 14.04 -13.61
N ASP A 22 8.93 13.19 -12.72
CA ASP A 22 9.53 12.91 -11.41
C ASP A 22 10.62 11.85 -11.57
N THR A 23 11.87 12.28 -11.53
CA THR A 23 13.04 11.41 -11.76
C THR A 23 13.34 10.49 -10.57
N LEU A 24 12.85 10.79 -9.37
CA LEU A 24 13.13 10.03 -8.14
C LEU A 24 12.07 9.00 -7.80
N PHE A 25 10.80 9.37 -7.88
CA PHE A 25 9.69 8.53 -7.42
C PHE A 25 8.72 8.15 -8.53
N HIS A 26 8.93 8.65 -9.75
CA HIS A 26 8.12 8.35 -10.94
C HIS A 26 6.62 8.62 -10.73
N LYS A 27 6.31 9.74 -10.06
CA LYS A 27 4.94 10.23 -9.90
C LYS A 27 4.38 10.56 -11.27
N ALA A 28 3.13 10.16 -11.51
CA ALA A 28 2.50 10.40 -12.80
C ALA A 28 2.45 11.91 -13.13
N PRO A 29 2.73 12.32 -14.37
CA PRO A 29 2.85 13.73 -14.76
C PRO A 29 1.63 14.57 -14.41
N GLU A 30 0.42 14.02 -14.52
CA GLU A 30 -0.85 14.69 -14.19
C GLU A 30 -1.00 15.03 -12.69
N TRP A 31 -0.12 14.49 -11.83
CA TRP A 31 -0.10 14.74 -10.39
C TRP A 31 1.08 15.61 -9.95
N LEU A 32 1.91 16.06 -10.90
CA LEU A 32 3.05 16.92 -10.59
C LEU A 32 2.56 18.36 -10.40
N GLU A 33 2.75 18.86 -9.17
CA GLU A 33 2.49 20.26 -8.82
C GLU A 33 3.70 20.81 -8.06
N PRO A 34 4.25 21.96 -8.44
CA PRO A 34 5.37 22.56 -7.71
C PRO A 34 4.97 22.96 -6.30
N LEU A 35 5.91 22.84 -5.38
CA LEU A 35 5.75 23.25 -3.99
C LEU A 35 6.10 24.73 -3.84
N GLU A 36 5.11 25.59 -3.59
CA GLU A 36 5.27 27.02 -3.40
C GLU A 36 4.97 27.45 -1.95
N PRO A 37 5.70 28.42 -1.41
CA PRO A 37 5.38 28.97 -0.10
C PRO A 37 3.99 29.65 -0.05
N PRO A 38 3.29 29.60 1.11
CA PRO A 38 3.77 29.08 2.41
C PRO A 38 3.68 27.53 2.50
N LEU A 39 4.76 26.90 2.98
CA LEU A 39 4.82 25.45 3.19
C LEU A 39 4.65 25.11 4.67
N VAL A 40 4.03 23.96 4.94
CA VAL A 40 3.85 23.41 6.28
C VAL A 40 4.47 22.03 6.36
N ALA A 41 5.26 21.78 7.40
CA ALA A 41 5.78 20.45 7.71
C ALA A 41 4.93 19.81 8.81
N LEU A 42 4.44 18.60 8.55
CA LEU A 42 3.73 17.79 9.53
C LEU A 42 4.65 16.70 10.10
N ASP A 43 4.72 16.62 11.43
CA ASP A 43 5.41 15.51 12.09
C ASP A 43 4.47 14.30 12.15
N LEU A 44 4.71 13.32 11.28
CA LEU A 44 3.93 12.08 11.19
C LEU A 44 4.58 10.92 11.97
N THR A 45 5.51 11.22 12.88
CA THR A 45 6.16 10.20 13.71
C THR A 45 5.11 9.48 14.57
N PRO A 46 5.02 8.14 14.53
CA PRO A 46 4.10 7.39 15.37
C PRO A 46 4.24 7.74 16.85
N GLY A 47 3.11 7.98 17.54
CA GLY A 47 3.07 8.35 18.94
C GLY A 47 3.30 9.84 19.25
N ARG A 48 3.48 10.70 18.24
CA ARG A 48 3.65 12.15 18.42
C ARG A 48 2.42 12.99 18.13
N GLY A 49 1.23 12.42 18.26
CA GLY A 49 -0.03 13.15 18.22
C GLY A 49 -0.71 13.22 16.86
N ALA A 50 -0.04 12.89 15.78
CA ALA A 50 -0.70 12.74 14.48
C ALA A 50 -1.22 11.31 14.33
N PHE A 51 -2.52 11.16 14.07
CA PHE A 51 -3.08 9.91 13.61
C PHE A 51 -2.81 9.76 12.12
N VAL A 52 -1.87 8.89 11.77
CA VAL A 52 -1.55 8.58 10.38
C VAL A 52 -2.01 7.16 10.10
N PRO A 53 -3.13 6.97 9.40
CA PRO A 53 -3.51 5.66 8.92
C PRO A 53 -2.52 5.23 7.84
N TYR A 54 -1.81 4.14 8.10
CA TYR A 54 -0.90 3.52 7.13
C TYR A 54 -1.11 2.02 7.11
N PHE A 55 -0.86 1.43 5.97
CA PHE A 55 -0.86 -0.01 5.79
C PHE A 55 0.20 -0.41 4.78
N THR A 56 0.66 -1.66 4.92
CA THR A 56 1.67 -2.19 4.02
C THR A 56 1.07 -2.47 2.63
N LEU A 57 1.91 -2.37 1.58
CA LEU A 57 1.59 -2.83 0.23
C LEU A 57 2.08 -4.25 -0.04
N GLY A 58 2.42 -4.98 1.01
CA GLY A 58 2.84 -6.38 0.97
C GLY A 58 1.99 -7.23 1.90
N GLY A 59 2.14 -8.54 1.81
CA GLY A 59 1.42 -9.49 2.63
C GLY A 59 1.79 -10.93 2.28
N LEU A 60 1.04 -11.87 2.85
CA LEU A 60 1.18 -13.29 2.52
C LEU A 60 0.69 -13.55 1.09
N ASP A 61 1.43 -14.36 0.34
CA ASP A 61 1.00 -14.81 -0.98
C ASP A 61 -0.09 -15.86 -0.84
N THR A 62 -1.23 -15.64 -1.50
CA THR A 62 -2.40 -16.49 -1.38
C THR A 62 -2.95 -16.90 -2.74
N LEU A 63 -3.59 -18.04 -2.77
CA LEU A 63 -4.49 -18.40 -3.86
C LEU A 63 -5.78 -17.55 -3.78
N PRO A 64 -6.55 -17.45 -4.86
CA PRO A 64 -7.85 -16.76 -4.83
C PRO A 64 -8.82 -17.28 -3.76
N THR A 65 -8.66 -18.52 -3.33
CA THR A 65 -9.40 -19.19 -2.26
C THR A 65 -8.99 -18.80 -0.85
N GLY A 66 -7.88 -18.02 -0.71
CA GLY A 66 -7.37 -17.54 0.56
C GLY A 66 -6.31 -18.44 1.20
N GLU A 67 -5.98 -19.59 0.61
CA GLU A 67 -4.92 -20.48 1.09
C GLU A 67 -3.56 -19.84 0.88
N VAL A 68 -2.74 -19.81 1.93
CA VAL A 68 -1.38 -19.25 1.86
C VAL A 68 -0.45 -20.24 1.16
N VAL A 69 0.41 -19.70 0.30
CA VAL A 69 1.44 -20.49 -0.38
C VAL A 69 2.85 -20.07 0.04
N ASN A 70 3.77 -21.01 0.01
CA ASN A 70 5.19 -20.76 0.25
C ASN A 70 5.90 -20.22 -1.02
N ALA A 71 7.21 -19.99 -0.94
CA ALA A 71 8.02 -19.47 -2.05
C ALA A 71 8.05 -20.41 -3.28
N GLN A 72 7.76 -21.68 -3.12
CA GLN A 72 7.65 -22.68 -4.19
C GLN A 72 6.22 -22.79 -4.76
N ARG A 73 5.32 -21.92 -4.33
CA ARG A 73 3.88 -21.90 -4.69
C ARG A 73 3.10 -23.12 -4.20
N GLU A 74 3.59 -23.79 -3.16
CA GLU A 74 2.90 -24.89 -2.51
C GLU A 74 2.02 -24.38 -1.38
N ILE A 75 0.82 -24.96 -1.22
CA ILE A 75 -0.12 -24.58 -0.15
C ILE A 75 0.47 -24.96 1.21
N ILE A 76 0.43 -24.02 2.14
CA ILE A 76 0.72 -24.27 3.56
C ILE A 76 -0.58 -24.77 4.21
N PRO A 77 -0.67 -26.08 4.58
CA PRO A 77 -1.91 -26.66 5.05
C PRO A 77 -2.45 -25.96 6.30
N GLY A 78 -3.75 -25.65 6.30
CA GLY A 78 -4.43 -25.02 7.43
C GLY A 78 -4.18 -23.53 7.60
N LEU A 79 -3.34 -22.90 6.76
CA LEU A 79 -3.08 -21.46 6.84
C LEU A 79 -3.87 -20.72 5.74
N PHE A 80 -4.67 -19.73 6.19
CA PHE A 80 -5.44 -18.86 5.32
C PHE A 80 -5.15 -17.40 5.63
N ALA A 81 -5.20 -16.54 4.62
CA ALA A 81 -5.09 -15.11 4.79
C ALA A 81 -6.01 -14.36 3.83
N ALA A 82 -6.47 -13.19 4.24
CA ALA A 82 -7.40 -12.37 3.48
C ALA A 82 -7.17 -10.88 3.74
N GLY A 83 -7.73 -10.03 2.89
CA GLY A 83 -7.63 -8.59 3.00
C GLY A 83 -6.18 -8.11 3.00
N ARG A 84 -5.87 -7.15 3.85
CA ARG A 84 -4.53 -6.54 3.88
C ARG A 84 -3.43 -7.50 4.33
N THR A 85 -3.74 -8.53 5.10
CA THR A 85 -2.78 -9.59 5.47
C THR A 85 -2.30 -10.36 4.25
N ALA A 86 -3.12 -10.48 3.22
CA ALA A 86 -2.80 -11.08 1.93
C ALA A 86 -2.37 -10.03 0.86
N CYS A 87 -1.88 -8.87 1.26
CA CYS A 87 -1.57 -7.73 0.39
C CYS A 87 -2.81 -7.00 -0.18
N GLY A 88 -3.93 -7.66 -0.38
CA GLY A 88 -5.14 -7.12 -1.00
C GLY A 88 -5.01 -6.85 -2.50
N VAL A 89 -6.09 -6.33 -3.10
CA VAL A 89 -6.19 -6.07 -4.55
C VAL A 89 -5.40 -4.85 -4.97
N VAL A 90 -5.25 -3.85 -4.09
CA VAL A 90 -4.59 -2.58 -4.39
C VAL A 90 -3.09 -2.75 -4.27
N ARG A 91 -2.44 -3.00 -5.39
CA ARG A 91 -0.98 -3.21 -5.48
C ARG A 91 -0.24 -2.00 -6.05
N ARG A 92 -0.95 -1.04 -6.63
CA ARG A 92 -0.41 0.19 -7.22
C ARG A 92 -1.32 1.37 -6.90
N ALA A 93 -0.74 2.56 -6.73
CA ALA A 93 -1.50 3.77 -6.44
C ALA A 93 -2.56 4.08 -7.51
N GLU A 94 -2.23 3.88 -8.78
CA GLU A 94 -3.10 4.10 -9.94
C GLU A 94 -4.40 3.26 -9.91
N GLY A 95 -4.36 2.10 -9.27
CA GLY A 95 -5.54 1.23 -9.16
C GLY A 95 -6.38 1.45 -7.92
N TYR A 96 -6.02 2.44 -7.08
CA TYR A 96 -6.75 2.66 -5.85
C TYR A 96 -8.09 3.38 -6.08
N SER A 97 -9.13 2.88 -5.42
CA SER A 97 -10.43 3.52 -5.34
C SER A 97 -10.94 3.46 -3.90
N SER A 98 -11.65 4.50 -3.47
CA SER A 98 -12.24 4.55 -2.13
C SER A 98 -13.18 3.37 -1.90
N GLY A 99 -13.06 2.72 -0.74
CA GLY A 99 -13.83 1.52 -0.37
C GLY A 99 -13.26 0.19 -0.88
N MET A 100 -12.30 0.20 -1.80
CA MET A 100 -11.72 -1.04 -2.36
C MET A 100 -11.08 -1.92 -1.29
N SER A 101 -10.38 -1.35 -0.31
CA SER A 101 -9.78 -2.12 0.78
C SER A 101 -10.80 -2.83 1.65
N VAL A 102 -11.97 -2.22 1.91
CA VAL A 102 -13.07 -2.83 2.66
C VAL A 102 -13.76 -3.90 1.82
N GLY A 103 -14.01 -3.62 0.54
CA GLY A 103 -14.58 -4.58 -0.40
C GLY A 103 -13.72 -5.83 -0.53
N ASP A 104 -12.41 -5.66 -0.72
CA ASP A 104 -11.46 -6.77 -0.78
C ASP A 104 -11.42 -7.59 0.52
N ALA A 105 -11.31 -6.93 1.67
CA ALA A 105 -11.26 -7.62 2.96
C ALA A 105 -12.55 -8.43 3.23
N THR A 106 -13.71 -7.90 2.85
CA THR A 106 -14.99 -8.58 3.02
C THR A 106 -15.13 -9.78 2.09
N PHE A 107 -14.76 -9.60 0.81
CA PHE A 107 -14.86 -10.65 -0.19
C PHE A 107 -13.86 -11.78 0.06
N SER A 108 -12.57 -11.46 0.19
CA SER A 108 -11.51 -12.44 0.41
C SER A 108 -11.65 -13.13 1.76
N GLY A 109 -12.06 -12.41 2.81
CA GLY A 109 -12.34 -12.99 4.12
C GLY A 109 -13.47 -14.03 4.08
N ARG A 110 -14.54 -13.74 3.32
CA ARG A 110 -15.63 -14.70 3.13
C ARG A 110 -15.17 -15.96 2.38
N LEU A 111 -14.34 -15.80 1.35
CA LEU A 111 -13.79 -16.94 0.60
C LEU A 111 -12.89 -17.80 1.47
N ALA A 112 -11.92 -17.19 2.14
CA ALA A 112 -11.00 -17.88 3.03
C ALA A 112 -11.72 -18.62 4.16
N GLY A 113 -12.73 -17.99 4.77
CA GLY A 113 -13.56 -18.61 5.81
C GLY A 113 -14.36 -19.82 5.30
N ARG A 114 -14.90 -19.75 4.09
CA ARG A 114 -15.60 -20.89 3.47
C ARG A 114 -14.66 -22.07 3.22
N GLN A 115 -13.46 -21.81 2.71
CA GLN A 115 -12.47 -22.84 2.44
C GLN A 115 -11.94 -23.47 3.72
N ALA A 116 -11.67 -22.66 4.74
CA ALA A 116 -11.27 -23.16 6.05
C ALA A 116 -12.34 -24.09 6.65
N ALA A 117 -13.62 -23.69 6.57
CA ALA A 117 -14.73 -24.51 7.08
C ALA A 117 -14.97 -25.80 6.27
N ALA A 118 -14.70 -25.78 4.96
CA ALA A 118 -14.83 -26.97 4.14
C ALA A 118 -13.81 -28.06 4.52
N ARG A 119 -12.56 -27.63 4.80
CA ARG A 119 -11.49 -28.57 5.22
C ARG A 119 -11.71 -29.24 6.56
N LEU A 120 -12.56 -28.71 7.41
CA LEU A 120 -12.92 -29.35 8.69
C LEU A 120 -13.92 -30.51 8.55
N ARG A 121 -14.43 -30.73 7.32
CA ARG A 121 -15.44 -31.75 7.03
C ARG A 121 -14.85 -32.97 6.30
N ASP A 122 -13.61 -32.85 5.85
CA ASP A 122 -12.82 -33.91 5.25
C ASP A 122 -11.89 -34.55 6.29
#